data_6db8dac2f31c4b7068d6815afc820c9f
#
_entry.id   6db8dac2f31c4b7068d6815afc820c9f
#
_cell.length_a   1.000
_cell.length_b   1.000
_cell.length_c   1.000
_cell.angle_alpha   90.00
_cell.angle_beta   90.00
_cell.angle_gamma   90.00
#
_symmetry.space_group_name_H-M   'P 1'
#
loop_
_entity.id
_entity.type
_entity.pdbx_description
1 polymer ?
#
loop_
_entity_poly.entity_id
_entity_poly.type
_entity_poly.pdbx_seq_one_letter_code
_entity_poly.pdbx_strand_id
1 'polypeptide(L)'
;GYLLRYLKLTWLMGNVGCVLLNDTCNLFGAFKFRKDTKVIQTWHSCGAFKKWGESITDLSFGESLEELRKFPAHTSYTLCTVSSKECIWAFKEAFGFDLDNNSVQAIGVSRTDFFFKEENRVKAFENLYKNCPNAQYKKVLLYAPTYRGDADKAYIPEKLDIKALKENFGSEWVLLVKRHGFVKKEWDIPEDCQDFAFDITEHMPIEDLLFTDD
;
A
#
# COMPACT_ATOMS: atom_id res chain seq x y z
N GLY A 1 24.79 15.38 -0.07
CA GLY A 1 23.62 15.64 -0.90
C GLY A 1 23.06 14.39 -1.56
N TYR A 2 21.98 14.56 -2.30
CA TYR A 2 21.23 13.51 -2.98
C TYR A 2 22.09 12.71 -3.98
N LEU A 3 22.87 13.41 -4.80
CA LEU A 3 23.78 12.81 -5.79
C LEU A 3 24.78 11.82 -5.16
N LEU A 4 25.40 12.20 -4.03
CA LEU A 4 26.35 11.31 -3.35
C LEU A 4 25.69 10.02 -2.84
N ARG A 5 24.43 10.09 -2.40
CA ARG A 5 23.66 8.91 -2.00
C ARG A 5 23.39 7.98 -3.18
N TYR A 6 23.05 8.55 -4.34
CA TYR A 6 22.86 7.78 -5.58
C TYR A 6 24.15 7.10 -6.05
N LEU A 7 25.28 7.81 -6.05
CA LEU A 7 26.58 7.23 -6.40
C LEU A 7 26.96 6.09 -5.44
N LYS A 8 26.76 6.30 -4.13
CA LYS A 8 26.98 5.25 -3.12
C LYS A 8 26.07 4.05 -3.34
N LEU A 9 24.79 4.26 -3.62
CA LEU A 9 23.82 3.19 -3.90
C LEU A 9 24.25 2.39 -5.13
N THR A 10 24.60 3.06 -6.24
CA THR A 10 25.09 2.42 -7.47
C THR A 10 26.32 1.56 -7.22
N TRP A 11 27.28 2.09 -6.44
CA TRP A 11 28.50 1.34 -6.07
C TRP A 11 28.16 0.10 -5.22
N LEU A 12 27.28 0.24 -4.24
CA LEU A 12 26.82 -0.88 -3.41
C LEU A 12 26.14 -1.94 -4.27
N MET A 13 25.22 -1.55 -5.16
CA MET A 13 24.49 -2.49 -6.02
C MET A 13 25.42 -3.25 -6.98
N GLY A 14 26.55 -2.67 -7.40
CA GLY A 14 27.59 -3.37 -8.16
C GLY A 14 28.29 -4.49 -7.40
N ASN A 15 28.21 -4.53 -6.05
CA ASN A 15 28.95 -5.44 -5.20
C ASN A 15 28.08 -6.44 -4.43
N VAL A 16 26.76 -6.29 -4.42
CA VAL A 16 25.86 -7.17 -3.66
C VAL A 16 25.49 -8.43 -4.46
N GLY A 17 25.27 -9.53 -3.76
CA GLY A 17 24.75 -10.77 -4.34
C GLY A 17 23.22 -10.79 -4.44
N CYS A 18 22.52 -9.97 -3.65
CA CYS A 18 21.06 -9.89 -3.64
C CYS A 18 20.58 -8.47 -3.41
N VAL A 19 19.55 -8.08 -4.14
CA VAL A 19 18.81 -6.81 -3.97
C VAL A 19 17.34 -7.14 -3.70
N LEU A 20 16.80 -6.60 -2.63
CA LEU A 20 15.36 -6.70 -2.30
C LEU A 20 14.70 -5.34 -2.55
N LEU A 21 13.59 -5.36 -3.26
CA LEU A 21 12.78 -4.19 -3.57
C LEU A 21 11.34 -4.42 -3.14
N ASN A 22 10.69 -3.37 -2.67
CA ASN A 22 9.27 -3.36 -2.38
C ASN A 22 8.50 -2.28 -3.17
N ASP A 23 9.21 -1.58 -4.06
CA ASP A 23 8.65 -0.54 -4.92
C ASP A 23 9.50 -0.37 -6.19
N THR A 24 9.08 0.53 -7.08
CA THR A 24 9.80 0.89 -8.29
C THR A 24 11.13 1.58 -7.97
N CYS A 25 12.17 1.20 -8.68
CA CYS A 25 13.47 1.88 -8.61
C CYS A 25 13.95 2.25 -10.01
N ASN A 26 13.71 3.50 -10.42
CA ASN A 26 14.08 4.02 -11.76
C ASN A 26 15.58 3.91 -12.07
N LEU A 27 16.42 3.85 -11.02
CA LEU A 27 17.86 3.68 -11.20
C LEU A 27 18.21 2.35 -11.89
N PHE A 28 17.36 1.35 -11.80
CA PHE A 28 17.62 0.01 -12.36
C PHE A 28 17.59 -0.04 -13.88
N GLY A 29 16.89 0.88 -14.53
CA GLY A 29 16.96 1.05 -15.98
C GLY A 29 18.29 1.61 -16.49
N ALA A 30 19.10 2.19 -15.60
CA ALA A 30 20.35 2.86 -15.97
C ALA A 30 21.59 1.96 -15.97
N PHE A 31 21.51 0.74 -15.38
CA PHE A 31 22.67 -0.17 -15.35
C PHE A 31 22.26 -1.65 -15.33
N LYS A 32 23.23 -2.50 -15.65
CA LYS A 32 23.05 -3.96 -15.62
C LYS A 32 23.69 -4.54 -14.36
N PHE A 33 22.94 -5.38 -13.66
CA PHE A 33 23.48 -6.19 -12.56
C PHE A 33 24.43 -7.28 -13.07
N ARG A 34 25.29 -7.78 -12.20
CA ARG A 34 26.07 -8.97 -12.48
C ARG A 34 25.14 -10.15 -12.69
N LYS A 35 25.56 -11.13 -13.48
CA LYS A 35 24.74 -12.32 -13.82
C LYS A 35 24.31 -13.15 -12.61
N ASP A 36 25.10 -13.15 -11.55
CA ASP A 36 24.88 -13.87 -10.31
C ASP A 36 24.10 -13.08 -9.26
N THR A 37 23.89 -11.78 -9.46
CA THR A 37 23.09 -10.95 -8.56
C THR A 37 21.60 -11.31 -8.69
N LYS A 38 20.98 -11.62 -7.55
CA LYS A 38 19.52 -11.83 -7.47
C LYS A 38 18.83 -10.49 -7.21
N VAL A 39 17.85 -10.17 -8.04
CA VAL A 39 17.02 -8.97 -7.88
C VAL A 39 15.59 -9.44 -7.61
N ILE A 40 15.14 -9.25 -6.38
CA ILE A 40 13.85 -9.76 -5.89
C ILE A 40 12.93 -8.57 -5.66
N GLN A 41 11.82 -8.54 -6.38
CA GLN A 41 10.75 -7.58 -6.20
C GLN A 41 9.63 -8.19 -5.37
N THR A 42 9.44 -7.73 -4.13
CA THR A 42 8.37 -8.20 -3.26
C THR A 42 7.09 -7.41 -3.44
N TRP A 43 7.18 -6.25 -4.08
CA TRP A 43 6.11 -5.29 -4.22
C TRP A 43 5.51 -4.87 -2.87
N HIS A 44 4.36 -4.19 -2.87
CA HIS A 44 3.73 -3.67 -1.66
C HIS A 44 2.20 -3.85 -1.64
N SER A 45 1.59 -4.29 -2.75
CA SER A 45 0.16 -4.55 -2.82
C SER A 45 -0.16 -6.04 -2.68
N CYS A 46 -1.24 -6.35 -1.96
CA CYS A 46 -1.70 -7.73 -1.78
C CYS A 46 -2.54 -8.24 -2.96
N GLY A 47 -2.77 -7.41 -3.98
CA GLY A 47 -3.56 -7.76 -5.17
C GLY A 47 -3.27 -6.82 -6.32
N ALA A 48 -4.00 -6.98 -7.43
CA ALA A 48 -3.85 -6.21 -8.66
C ALA A 48 -5.11 -5.37 -8.93
N PHE A 49 -5.43 -4.42 -8.03
CA PHE A 49 -6.66 -3.61 -8.11
C PHE A 49 -6.53 -2.35 -8.96
N LYS A 50 -5.32 -1.92 -9.29
CA LYS A 50 -5.06 -0.75 -10.13
C LYS A 50 -4.05 -1.12 -11.19
N LYS A 51 -4.17 -0.53 -12.38
CA LYS A 51 -3.14 -0.59 -13.41
C LYS A 51 -1.95 0.29 -13.05
N TRP A 52 -0.74 -0.13 -13.42
CA TRP A 52 0.51 0.63 -13.27
C TRP A 52 1.52 0.19 -14.34
N GLY A 53 2.68 0.83 -14.40
CA GLY A 53 3.75 0.45 -15.33
C GLY A 53 3.28 0.46 -16.79
N GLU A 54 3.64 -0.55 -17.58
CA GLU A 54 3.24 -0.62 -18.98
C GLU A 54 1.72 -0.78 -19.18
N SER A 55 0.98 -1.24 -18.18
CA SER A 55 -0.48 -1.42 -18.29
C SER A 55 -1.30 -0.12 -18.26
N ILE A 56 -0.67 1.06 -18.09
CA ILE A 56 -1.33 2.37 -18.13
C ILE A 56 -1.00 3.20 -19.37
N THR A 57 -0.22 2.69 -20.31
CA THR A 57 0.27 3.44 -21.47
C THR A 57 -0.81 3.91 -22.43
N ASP A 58 -1.95 3.23 -22.46
CA ASP A 58 -3.14 3.60 -23.26
C ASP A 58 -4.12 4.51 -22.52
N LEU A 59 -3.78 4.90 -21.27
CA LEU A 59 -4.62 5.78 -20.49
C LEU A 59 -4.17 7.24 -20.65
N SER A 60 -5.13 8.17 -20.57
CA SER A 60 -4.87 9.62 -20.77
C SER A 60 -3.86 10.25 -19.81
N PHE A 61 -3.59 9.58 -18.70
CA PHE A 61 -2.62 10.01 -17.67
C PHE A 61 -1.35 9.14 -17.64
N GLY A 62 -1.23 8.17 -18.54
CA GLY A 62 -0.06 7.29 -18.65
C GLY A 62 1.02 7.90 -19.54
N GLU A 63 2.28 7.55 -19.29
CA GLU A 63 3.37 7.82 -20.22
C GLU A 63 3.25 6.94 -21.45
N SER A 64 3.89 7.34 -22.56
CA SER A 64 3.91 6.49 -23.74
C SER A 64 4.76 5.23 -23.51
N LEU A 65 4.37 4.12 -24.14
CA LEU A 65 5.14 2.87 -24.08
C LEU A 65 6.61 3.06 -24.54
N GLU A 66 6.84 3.93 -25.52
CA GLU A 66 8.16 4.23 -26.03
C GLU A 66 9.04 4.91 -24.95
N GLU A 67 8.47 5.86 -24.20
CA GLU A 67 9.18 6.55 -23.11
C GLU A 67 9.49 5.61 -21.95
N LEU A 68 8.51 4.79 -21.52
CA LEU A 68 8.75 3.80 -20.47
C LEU A 68 9.85 2.79 -20.84
N ARG A 69 9.92 2.38 -22.11
CA ARG A 69 10.93 1.42 -22.59
C ARG A 69 12.31 2.04 -22.82
N LYS A 70 12.42 3.35 -22.97
CA LYS A 70 13.72 4.04 -22.95
C LYS A 70 14.40 3.96 -21.58
N PHE A 71 13.60 3.98 -20.50
CA PHE A 71 14.10 3.93 -19.12
C PHE A 71 13.31 2.89 -18.31
N PRO A 72 13.48 1.59 -18.62
CA PRO A 72 12.65 0.54 -18.06
C PRO A 72 12.94 0.36 -16.56
N ALA A 73 12.05 0.86 -15.70
CA ALA A 73 12.18 0.77 -14.25
C ALA A 73 12.00 -0.68 -13.72
N HIS A 74 11.26 -1.49 -14.47
CA HIS A 74 10.92 -2.87 -14.12
C HIS A 74 11.76 -3.88 -14.91
N THR A 75 13.06 -3.80 -14.75
CA THR A 75 14.01 -4.67 -15.45
C THR A 75 14.88 -5.44 -14.47
N SER A 76 15.55 -6.50 -14.95
CA SER A 76 16.51 -7.28 -14.17
C SER A 76 15.94 -8.07 -13.00
N TYR A 77 14.62 -8.17 -12.83
CA TYR A 77 14.04 -8.99 -11.77
C TYR A 77 14.31 -10.47 -12.04
N THR A 78 14.92 -11.15 -11.07
CA THR A 78 15.10 -12.59 -11.09
C THR A 78 13.92 -13.31 -10.42
N LEU A 79 13.22 -12.61 -9.55
CA LEU A 79 12.00 -13.06 -8.89
C LEU A 79 11.12 -11.85 -8.58
N CYS A 80 9.83 -11.96 -8.86
CA CYS A 80 8.79 -11.09 -8.34
C CYS A 80 7.75 -11.93 -7.61
N THR A 81 7.43 -11.57 -6.37
CA THR A 81 6.44 -12.31 -5.57
C THR A 81 5.07 -11.67 -5.69
N VAL A 82 4.04 -12.51 -5.84
CA VAL A 82 2.64 -12.09 -5.85
C VAL A 82 1.80 -12.96 -4.93
N SER A 83 0.64 -12.47 -4.52
CA SER A 83 -0.24 -13.14 -3.56
C SER A 83 -0.84 -14.43 -4.08
N SER A 84 -1.21 -14.49 -5.37
CA SER A 84 -1.89 -15.64 -5.96
C SER A 84 -1.56 -15.79 -7.45
N LYS A 85 -1.89 -16.95 -8.02
CA LYS A 85 -1.70 -17.22 -9.44
C LYS A 85 -2.53 -16.29 -10.32
N GLU A 86 -3.68 -15.86 -9.85
CA GLU A 86 -4.59 -14.95 -10.52
C GLU A 86 -4.01 -13.54 -10.70
N CYS A 87 -3.00 -13.17 -9.90
CA CYS A 87 -2.31 -11.89 -10.02
C CYS A 87 -1.14 -11.91 -11.02
N ILE A 88 -0.60 -13.08 -11.40
CA ILE A 88 0.62 -13.20 -12.22
C ILE A 88 0.52 -12.43 -13.54
N TRP A 89 -0.58 -12.55 -14.26
CA TRP A 89 -0.77 -11.89 -15.55
C TRP A 89 -0.71 -10.38 -15.44
N ALA A 90 -1.32 -9.81 -14.40
CA ALA A 90 -1.36 -8.37 -14.20
C ALA A 90 0.02 -7.78 -13.89
N PHE A 91 0.84 -8.51 -13.12
CA PHE A 91 2.22 -8.11 -12.85
C PHE A 91 3.12 -8.26 -14.08
N LYS A 92 2.94 -9.32 -14.88
CA LYS A 92 3.66 -9.46 -16.16
C LYS A 92 3.33 -8.31 -17.11
N GLU A 93 2.05 -7.99 -17.28
CA GLU A 93 1.59 -6.86 -18.11
C GLU A 93 2.21 -5.54 -17.62
N ALA A 94 2.10 -5.25 -16.32
CA ALA A 94 2.59 -4.00 -15.74
C ALA A 94 4.11 -3.84 -15.83
N PHE A 95 4.87 -4.94 -15.76
CA PHE A 95 6.32 -4.93 -15.86
C PHE A 95 6.84 -5.06 -17.31
N GLY A 96 5.96 -5.22 -18.28
CA GLY A 96 6.34 -5.46 -19.67
C GLY A 96 7.05 -6.80 -19.89
N PHE A 97 6.72 -7.82 -19.10
CA PHE A 97 7.30 -9.16 -19.23
C PHE A 97 6.52 -10.01 -20.23
N ASP A 98 7.24 -10.86 -20.97
CA ASP A 98 6.63 -11.86 -21.80
C ASP A 98 5.79 -12.86 -20.99
N LEU A 99 4.75 -13.46 -21.60
CA LEU A 99 3.83 -14.36 -20.91
C LEU A 99 4.52 -15.64 -20.38
N ASP A 100 5.60 -16.07 -21.02
CA ASP A 100 6.41 -17.23 -20.64
C ASP A 100 7.49 -16.88 -19.58
N ASN A 101 7.64 -15.60 -19.22
CA ASN A 101 8.57 -15.20 -18.17
C ASN A 101 8.19 -15.80 -16.82
N ASN A 102 9.04 -16.62 -16.25
CA ASN A 102 8.82 -17.34 -14.99
C ASN A 102 9.33 -16.58 -13.74
N SER A 103 9.78 -15.34 -13.89
CA SER A 103 10.24 -14.53 -12.75
C SER A 103 9.11 -14.11 -11.81
N VAL A 104 7.85 -14.07 -12.27
CA VAL A 104 6.69 -13.75 -11.43
C VAL A 104 6.11 -15.03 -10.85
N GLN A 105 6.14 -15.15 -9.51
CA GLN A 105 5.74 -16.37 -8.81
C GLN A 105 4.76 -16.08 -7.67
N ALA A 106 3.72 -16.91 -7.56
CA ALA A 106 2.69 -16.82 -6.52
C ALA A 106 3.16 -17.56 -5.25
N ILE A 107 4.02 -16.91 -4.49
CA ILE A 107 4.57 -17.46 -3.24
C ILE A 107 4.16 -16.66 -2.00
N GLY A 108 3.22 -15.74 -2.16
CA GLY A 108 2.71 -14.89 -1.09
C GLY A 108 3.31 -13.49 -1.08
N VAL A 109 2.79 -12.66 -0.20
CA VAL A 109 3.24 -11.28 0.05
C VAL A 109 3.66 -11.17 1.51
N SER A 110 4.92 -10.86 1.77
CA SER A 110 5.51 -10.85 3.13
C SER A 110 4.81 -9.89 4.09
N ARG A 111 4.18 -8.84 3.58
CA ARG A 111 3.41 -7.88 4.39
C ARG A 111 2.27 -8.56 5.16
N THR A 112 1.66 -9.59 4.60
CA THR A 112 0.55 -10.31 5.24
C THR A 112 0.98 -11.23 6.40
N ASP A 113 2.27 -11.53 6.54
CA ASP A 113 2.80 -12.33 7.66
C ASP A 113 2.51 -11.67 9.01
N PHE A 114 2.33 -10.36 9.02
CA PHE A 114 1.93 -9.57 10.19
C PHE A 114 0.65 -10.11 10.82
N PHE A 115 -0.32 -10.50 10.00
CA PHE A 115 -1.65 -10.93 10.44
C PHE A 115 -1.69 -12.35 11.03
N PHE A 116 -0.62 -13.14 10.87
CA PHE A 116 -0.53 -14.50 11.41
C PHE A 116 0.17 -14.57 12.77
N LYS A 117 0.49 -13.42 13.38
CA LYS A 117 1.17 -13.34 14.68
C LYS A 117 0.18 -12.87 15.75
N GLU A 118 -0.15 -13.75 16.70
CA GLU A 118 -1.06 -13.40 17.80
C GLU A 118 -0.59 -12.22 18.64
N GLU A 119 0.72 -12.06 18.81
CA GLU A 119 1.29 -10.89 19.49
C GLU A 119 0.94 -9.55 18.84
N ASN A 120 0.84 -9.51 17.51
CA ASN A 120 0.44 -8.31 16.78
C ASN A 120 -1.05 -8.03 16.97
N ARG A 121 -1.87 -9.09 16.96
CA ARG A 121 -3.30 -9.00 17.23
C ARG A 121 -3.57 -8.43 18.62
N VAL A 122 -2.92 -8.97 19.65
CA VAL A 122 -3.07 -8.48 21.03
C VAL A 122 -2.70 -7.01 21.13
N LYS A 123 -1.56 -6.60 20.59
CA LYS A 123 -1.14 -5.19 20.55
C LYS A 123 -2.12 -4.28 19.80
N ALA A 124 -2.69 -4.74 18.70
CA ALA A 124 -3.67 -3.99 17.93
C ALA A 124 -4.93 -3.67 18.77
N PHE A 125 -5.46 -4.67 19.50
CA PHE A 125 -6.60 -4.46 20.39
C PHE A 125 -6.25 -3.57 21.61
N GLU A 126 -5.07 -3.74 22.22
CA GLU A 126 -4.61 -2.85 23.28
C GLU A 126 -4.53 -1.39 22.79
N ASN A 127 -4.01 -1.19 21.58
CA ASN A 127 -3.91 0.13 20.96
C ASN A 127 -5.30 0.70 20.62
N LEU A 128 -6.22 -0.13 20.10
CA LEU A 128 -7.59 0.26 19.85
C LEU A 128 -8.27 0.76 21.14
N TYR A 129 -8.25 -0.04 22.20
CA TYR A 129 -8.95 0.27 23.45
C TYR A 129 -8.36 1.49 24.17
N LYS A 130 -7.07 1.76 23.98
CA LYS A 130 -6.43 2.98 24.46
C LYS A 130 -6.97 4.24 23.74
N ASN A 131 -7.18 4.17 22.43
CA ASN A 131 -7.58 5.31 21.59
C ASN A 131 -9.10 5.43 21.43
N CYS A 132 -9.83 4.33 21.56
CA CYS A 132 -11.27 4.26 21.47
C CYS A 132 -11.82 3.29 22.56
N PRO A 133 -11.94 3.72 23.83
CA PRO A 133 -12.40 2.84 24.92
C PRO A 133 -13.77 2.19 24.66
N ASN A 134 -14.64 2.89 23.95
CA ASN A 134 -15.98 2.38 23.62
C ASN A 134 -15.96 1.11 22.73
N ALA A 135 -14.87 0.89 21.99
CA ALA A 135 -14.68 -0.30 21.16
C ALA A 135 -14.56 -1.60 21.98
N GLN A 136 -14.37 -1.53 23.32
CA GLN A 136 -14.41 -2.72 24.18
C GLN A 136 -15.80 -3.34 24.29
N TYR A 137 -16.83 -2.57 24.00
CA TYR A 137 -18.24 -2.95 24.21
C TYR A 137 -19.09 -2.88 22.96
N LYS A 138 -18.49 -2.43 21.84
CA LYS A 138 -19.17 -2.23 20.56
C LYS A 138 -18.36 -2.83 19.43
N LYS A 139 -19.03 -3.16 18.36
CA LYS A 139 -18.41 -3.52 17.09
C LYS A 139 -17.72 -2.32 16.44
N VAL A 140 -16.74 -2.60 15.60
CA VAL A 140 -15.92 -1.57 14.94
C VAL A 140 -16.25 -1.50 13.46
N LEU A 141 -16.66 -0.32 13.00
CA LEU A 141 -16.78 0.02 11.59
C LEU A 141 -15.58 0.85 11.18
N LEU A 142 -14.74 0.34 10.26
CA LEU A 142 -13.59 1.07 9.73
C LEU A 142 -13.94 1.75 8.41
N TYR A 143 -13.75 3.08 8.35
CA TYR A 143 -13.80 3.86 7.12
C TYR A 143 -12.41 4.39 6.76
N ALA A 144 -11.76 3.73 5.80
CA ALA A 144 -10.40 4.05 5.32
C ALA A 144 -10.41 4.41 3.82
N PRO A 145 -10.97 5.56 3.43
CA PRO A 145 -11.11 5.94 2.03
C PRO A 145 -9.77 6.27 1.39
N THR A 146 -9.67 5.96 0.09
CA THR A 146 -8.56 6.47 -0.73
C THR A 146 -8.75 7.97 -1.03
N TYR A 147 -7.64 8.68 -1.23
CA TYR A 147 -7.65 10.10 -1.59
C TYR A 147 -8.06 10.33 -3.06
N ARG A 148 -8.35 11.61 -3.39
CA ARG A 148 -8.54 12.14 -4.73
C ARG A 148 -7.62 13.33 -4.93
N GLY A 149 -7.34 13.67 -6.18
CA GLY A 149 -6.40 14.74 -6.56
C GLY A 149 -4.94 14.31 -6.51
N ASP A 150 -4.06 15.26 -6.77
CA ASP A 150 -2.61 15.07 -6.68
C ASP A 150 -2.15 15.02 -5.21
N ALA A 151 -0.98 14.45 -4.95
CA ALA A 151 -0.49 14.22 -3.59
C ALA A 151 -0.37 15.49 -2.72
N ASP A 152 -0.08 16.64 -3.35
CA ASP A 152 0.00 17.96 -2.69
C ASP A 152 -1.37 18.61 -2.43
N LYS A 153 -2.42 18.15 -3.13
CA LYS A 153 -3.81 18.63 -3.03
C LYS A 153 -4.79 17.50 -2.73
N ALA A 154 -4.28 16.44 -2.09
CA ALA A 154 -5.07 15.27 -1.77
C ALA A 154 -6.24 15.59 -0.85
N TYR A 155 -7.43 15.07 -1.18
CA TYR A 155 -8.64 15.22 -0.38
C TYR A 155 -9.44 13.92 -0.37
N ILE A 156 -10.32 13.80 0.61
CA ILE A 156 -11.32 12.72 0.68
C ILE A 156 -12.67 13.32 0.26
N PRO A 157 -13.40 12.70 -0.68
CA PRO A 157 -14.76 13.12 -0.98
C PRO A 157 -15.64 12.98 0.26
N GLU A 158 -16.26 14.07 0.70
CA GLU A 158 -17.19 14.10 1.84
C GLU A 158 -18.50 13.43 1.40
N LYS A 159 -18.60 12.12 1.57
CA LYS A 159 -19.80 11.33 1.25
C LYS A 159 -20.30 10.51 2.44
N LEU A 160 -19.61 10.56 3.57
CA LEU A 160 -19.97 9.82 4.76
C LEU A 160 -20.88 10.67 5.65
N ASP A 161 -22.12 10.28 5.78
CA ASP A 161 -23.06 10.88 6.74
C ASP A 161 -22.89 10.22 8.12
N ILE A 162 -22.03 10.84 8.95
CA ILE A 162 -21.72 10.34 10.28
C ILE A 162 -22.95 10.36 11.19
N LYS A 163 -23.83 11.37 11.05
CA LYS A 163 -25.05 11.48 11.89
C LYS A 163 -26.02 10.35 11.58
N ALA A 164 -26.28 10.12 10.30
CA ALA A 164 -27.14 9.01 9.88
C ALA A 164 -26.56 7.65 10.31
N LEU A 165 -25.22 7.46 10.26
CA LEU A 165 -24.59 6.25 10.76
C LEU A 165 -24.77 6.10 12.28
N LYS A 166 -24.59 7.18 13.05
CA LYS A 166 -24.80 7.15 14.49
C LYS A 166 -26.25 6.82 14.85
N GLU A 167 -27.21 7.45 14.18
CA GLU A 167 -28.65 7.21 14.42
C GLU A 167 -29.02 5.73 14.20
N ASN A 168 -28.46 5.10 13.19
CA ASN A 168 -28.79 3.71 12.83
C ASN A 168 -27.95 2.65 13.56
N PHE A 169 -26.70 2.96 13.90
CA PHE A 169 -25.73 1.95 14.38
C PHE A 169 -25.07 2.32 15.71
N GLY A 170 -25.20 3.55 16.20
CA GLY A 170 -24.44 4.05 17.36
C GLY A 170 -24.68 3.31 18.68
N SER A 171 -25.75 2.52 18.82
CA SER A 171 -25.98 1.66 19.99
C SER A 171 -25.01 0.48 20.06
N GLU A 172 -24.65 -0.11 18.90
CA GLU A 172 -23.87 -1.35 18.81
C GLU A 172 -22.48 -1.17 18.20
N TRP A 173 -22.26 -0.06 17.49
CA TRP A 173 -21.04 0.17 16.72
C TRP A 173 -20.33 1.46 17.13
N VAL A 174 -19.02 1.51 16.87
CA VAL A 174 -18.21 2.72 16.80
C VAL A 174 -17.63 2.85 15.39
N LEU A 175 -17.46 4.08 14.92
CA LEU A 175 -16.87 4.39 13.63
C LEU A 175 -15.42 4.86 13.82
N LEU A 176 -14.49 4.16 13.23
CA LEU A 176 -13.09 4.58 13.12
C LEU A 176 -12.84 5.14 11.74
N VAL A 177 -12.30 6.35 11.67
CA VAL A 177 -11.92 6.99 10.41
C VAL A 177 -10.41 7.02 10.28
N LYS A 178 -9.89 6.51 9.16
CA LYS A 178 -8.47 6.52 8.83
C LYS A 178 -8.23 7.23 7.51
N ARG A 179 -7.66 8.44 7.56
CA ARG A 179 -7.30 9.20 6.36
C ARG A 179 -6.07 8.60 5.68
N HIS A 180 -5.96 8.76 4.37
CA HIS A 180 -4.73 8.48 3.65
C HIS A 180 -3.64 9.50 4.04
N GLY A 181 -2.36 9.08 4.14
CA GLY A 181 -1.26 9.93 4.60
C GLY A 181 -1.01 11.21 3.78
N PHE A 182 -1.51 11.30 2.54
CA PHE A 182 -1.45 12.52 1.74
C PHE A 182 -2.50 13.56 2.13
N VAL A 183 -3.59 13.16 2.80
CA VAL A 183 -4.68 14.06 3.20
C VAL A 183 -4.32 14.72 4.52
N LYS A 184 -4.07 16.03 4.47
CA LYS A 184 -3.66 16.83 5.64
C LYS A 184 -4.84 17.36 6.46
N LYS A 185 -5.99 17.61 5.79
CA LYS A 185 -7.20 18.09 6.48
C LYS A 185 -7.72 16.99 7.39
N GLU A 186 -7.90 17.31 8.66
CA GLU A 186 -8.53 16.42 9.64
C GLU A 186 -10.00 16.17 9.28
N TRP A 187 -10.51 15.03 9.74
CA TRP A 187 -11.92 14.71 9.52
C TRP A 187 -12.79 15.58 10.43
N ASP A 188 -13.79 16.21 9.86
CA ASP A 188 -14.75 17.02 10.61
C ASP A 188 -15.81 16.08 11.21
N ILE A 189 -15.60 15.70 12.48
CA ILE A 189 -16.55 14.89 13.23
C ILE A 189 -17.47 15.82 14.02
N PRO A 190 -18.80 15.80 13.75
CA PRO A 190 -19.74 16.64 14.49
C PRO A 190 -19.65 16.41 16.01
N GLU A 191 -19.81 17.50 16.78
CA GLU A 191 -19.71 17.45 18.25
C GLU A 191 -20.64 16.41 18.88
N ASP A 192 -21.84 16.31 18.34
CA ASP A 192 -22.86 15.34 18.76
C ASP A 192 -22.55 13.89 18.33
N CYS A 193 -21.45 13.64 17.61
CA CYS A 193 -21.01 12.32 17.15
C CYS A 193 -19.67 11.87 17.74
N GLN A 194 -19.03 12.64 18.61
CA GLN A 194 -17.71 12.34 19.17
C GLN A 194 -17.67 11.12 20.10
N ASP A 195 -18.80 10.64 20.58
CA ASP A 195 -18.96 9.39 21.31
C ASP A 195 -19.07 8.15 20.41
N PHE A 196 -19.29 8.36 19.10
CA PHE A 196 -19.51 7.33 18.09
C PHE A 196 -18.36 7.24 17.07
N ALA A 197 -17.87 8.38 16.57
CA ALA A 197 -16.87 8.44 15.51
C ALA A 197 -15.53 8.99 16.02
N PHE A 198 -14.41 8.38 15.57
CA PHE A 198 -13.06 8.72 16.01
C PHE A 198 -12.11 8.81 14.82
N ASP A 199 -11.44 9.95 14.61
CA ASP A 199 -10.33 10.05 13.67
C ASP A 199 -9.07 9.49 14.33
N ILE A 200 -8.68 8.28 13.94
CA ILE A 200 -7.53 7.56 14.50
C ILE A 200 -6.31 7.58 13.57
N THR A 201 -6.30 8.47 12.58
CA THR A 201 -5.26 8.54 11.54
C THR A 201 -3.86 8.56 12.10
N GLU A 202 -3.61 9.40 13.10
CA GLU A 202 -2.28 9.59 13.69
C GLU A 202 -1.99 8.63 14.85
N HIS A 203 -2.98 7.83 15.27
CA HIS A 203 -2.89 7.01 16.48
C HIS A 203 -2.68 5.54 16.22
N MET A 204 -3.19 5.02 15.10
CA MET A 204 -3.12 3.60 14.77
C MET A 204 -2.67 3.39 13.32
N PRO A 205 -1.72 2.48 13.05
CA PRO A 205 -1.39 2.04 11.70
C PRO A 205 -2.57 1.25 11.09
N ILE A 206 -2.63 1.20 9.76
CA ILE A 206 -3.73 0.49 9.07
C ILE A 206 -3.71 -1.01 9.37
N GLU A 207 -2.54 -1.59 9.57
CA GLU A 207 -2.36 -2.99 9.88
C GLU A 207 -3.03 -3.36 11.21
N ASP A 208 -2.93 -2.52 12.24
CA ASP A 208 -3.60 -2.74 13.52
C ASP A 208 -5.13 -2.67 13.35
N LEU A 209 -5.61 -1.71 12.56
CA LEU A 209 -7.05 -1.53 12.31
C LEU A 209 -7.68 -2.72 11.60
N LEU A 210 -6.97 -3.34 10.66
CA LEU A 210 -7.44 -4.54 9.95
C LEU A 210 -7.52 -5.80 10.83
N PHE A 211 -7.00 -5.76 12.06
CA PHE A 211 -7.26 -6.80 13.06
C PHE A 211 -8.54 -6.56 13.85
N THR A 212 -9.00 -5.32 13.92
CA THR A 212 -9.94 -4.84 14.92
C THR A 212 -11.28 -4.41 14.34
N ASP A 213 -11.42 -4.44 13.02
CA ASP A 213 -12.70 -4.20 12.33
C ASP A 213 -13.55 -5.48 12.30
N ASP A 214 -14.89 -5.30 12.36
CA ASP A 214 -15.92 -6.35 12.38
C ASP A 214 -16.66 -6.48 11.05
#